data_8ac8610267c9c6b749772b294c5cb90e
#
_entry.id   8ac8610267c9c6b749772b294c5cb90e
#
_cell.length_a   1.000
_cell.length_b   1.000
_cell.length_c   1.000
_cell.angle_alpha   90.00
_cell.angle_beta   90.00
_cell.angle_gamma   90.00
#
_symmetry.space_group_name_H-M   'P 1'
#
loop_
_entity.id
_entity.type
_entity.pdbx_description
1 polymer ?
#
loop_
_entity_poly.entity_id
_entity_poly.type
_entity_poly.pdbx_seq_one_letter_code
_entity_poly.pdbx_strand_id
1 'polypeptide(L)'
;MRVLTVGTRMPNWVSCAVDEYAKRMPREFAVEWCEIPASKRSRDTADSRMLEEYQAIERRLKDQESLVVLDVDGKVISTEFMAASMASWLDEGVKTAFVIGGPDGVHPQLKAKAIAKWSLGRITLPHPLVRVVLAEQLYRAWSINAGHPYHRA
;
A
#
# COMPACT_ATOMS: atom_id res chain seq x y z
N MET A 1 -11.01 1.39 0.77
CA MET A 1 -9.59 1.20 1.14
C MET A 1 -8.77 2.43 0.81
N ARG A 2 -7.61 2.60 1.44
CA ARG A 2 -6.68 3.70 1.12
C ARG A 2 -5.26 3.17 0.93
N VAL A 3 -4.46 3.89 0.14
CA VAL A 3 -3.02 3.68 0.02
C VAL A 3 -2.31 4.99 0.35
N LEU A 4 -1.55 4.99 1.43
CA LEU A 4 -0.69 6.08 1.86
C LEU A 4 0.72 5.80 1.34
N THR A 5 1.24 6.64 0.47
CA THR A 5 2.51 6.37 -0.21
C THR A 5 3.45 7.56 -0.14
N VAL A 6 4.65 7.34 0.36
CA VAL A 6 5.69 8.36 0.44
C VAL A 6 6.25 8.63 -0.96
N GLY A 7 6.33 9.91 -1.34
CA GLY A 7 6.77 10.38 -2.66
C GLY A 7 5.62 10.95 -3.50
N THR A 8 5.80 12.18 -3.99
CA THR A 8 4.79 12.93 -4.74
C THR A 8 5.15 13.15 -6.22
N ARG A 9 6.37 12.77 -6.60
CA ARG A 9 6.87 12.97 -7.98
C ARG A 9 7.09 11.63 -8.65
N MET A 10 5.99 11.03 -9.11
CA MET A 10 6.09 9.79 -9.88
C MET A 10 6.14 10.08 -11.39
N PRO A 11 6.87 9.26 -12.15
CA PRO A 11 6.80 9.29 -13.61
C PRO A 11 5.35 9.07 -14.09
N ASN A 12 4.97 9.71 -15.21
CA ASN A 12 3.61 9.61 -15.75
C ASN A 12 3.14 8.17 -15.99
N TRP A 13 4.04 7.27 -16.38
CA TRP A 13 3.67 5.87 -16.60
C TRP A 13 3.16 5.19 -15.33
N VAL A 14 3.66 5.59 -14.15
CA VAL A 14 3.20 5.06 -12.85
C VAL A 14 1.76 5.51 -12.59
N SER A 15 1.48 6.81 -12.73
CA SER A 15 0.15 7.34 -12.54
C SER A 15 -0.84 6.72 -13.53
N CYS A 16 -0.47 6.64 -14.82
CA CYS A 16 -1.29 5.99 -15.84
C CYS A 16 -1.58 4.52 -15.50
N ALA A 17 -0.58 3.76 -15.05
CA ALA A 17 -0.75 2.35 -14.71
C ALA A 17 -1.63 2.17 -13.46
N VAL A 18 -1.42 2.98 -12.42
CA VAL A 18 -2.26 2.95 -11.20
C VAL A 18 -3.71 3.31 -11.55
N ASP A 19 -3.92 4.36 -12.34
CA ASP A 19 -5.25 4.81 -12.77
C ASP A 19 -5.97 3.75 -13.60
N GLU A 20 -5.23 3.00 -14.44
CA GLU A 20 -5.80 1.93 -15.25
C GLU A 20 -6.46 0.84 -14.39
N TYR A 21 -5.84 0.44 -13.29
CA TYR A 21 -6.43 -0.51 -12.34
C TYR A 21 -7.49 0.13 -11.45
N ALA A 22 -7.27 1.37 -11.00
CA ALA A 22 -8.22 2.09 -10.16
C ALA A 22 -9.58 2.29 -10.86
N LYS A 23 -9.59 2.57 -12.16
CA LYS A 23 -10.82 2.73 -12.96
C LYS A 23 -11.62 1.44 -13.12
N ARG A 24 -10.96 0.29 -13.02
CA ARG A 24 -11.62 -1.02 -13.12
C ARG A 24 -12.26 -1.47 -11.81
N MET A 25 -11.86 -0.87 -10.68
CA MET A 25 -12.43 -1.17 -9.37
C MET A 25 -13.86 -0.63 -9.28
N PRO A 26 -14.83 -1.42 -8.80
CA PRO A 26 -16.17 -0.90 -8.53
C PRO A 26 -16.12 0.13 -7.40
N ARG A 27 -17.11 1.03 -7.37
CA ARG A 27 -17.12 2.18 -6.46
C ARG A 27 -17.01 1.80 -4.98
N GLU A 28 -17.64 0.72 -4.58
CA GLU A 28 -17.62 0.19 -3.21
C GLU A 28 -16.24 -0.33 -2.77
N PHE A 29 -15.39 -0.67 -3.74
CA PHE A 29 -14.00 -1.13 -3.52
C PHE A 29 -12.96 -0.09 -3.95
N ALA A 30 -13.40 1.13 -4.29
CA ALA A 30 -12.49 2.18 -4.74
C ALA A 30 -11.32 2.38 -3.75
N VAL A 31 -10.12 2.53 -4.30
CA VAL A 31 -8.89 2.77 -3.56
C VAL A 31 -8.52 4.24 -3.66
N GLU A 32 -8.52 4.94 -2.54
CA GLU A 32 -8.06 6.32 -2.44
C GLU A 32 -6.53 6.34 -2.30
N TRP A 33 -5.83 6.90 -3.27
CA TRP A 33 -4.39 7.09 -3.23
C TRP A 33 -4.04 8.43 -2.58
N CYS A 34 -3.27 8.39 -1.50
CA CYS A 34 -2.82 9.56 -0.75
C CYS A 34 -1.30 9.67 -0.82
N GLU A 35 -0.80 10.60 -1.63
CA GLU A 35 0.62 10.87 -1.73
C GLU A 35 1.09 11.73 -0.56
N ILE A 36 2.21 11.33 0.03
CA ILE A 36 2.85 11.99 1.16
C ILE A 36 4.23 12.48 0.69
N PRO A 37 4.55 13.75 0.89
CA PRO A 37 5.88 14.24 0.53
C PRO A 37 6.97 13.43 1.24
N ALA A 38 7.96 12.98 0.49
CA ALA A 38 9.17 12.40 1.08
C ALA A 38 9.92 13.47 1.90
N SER A 39 10.66 13.03 2.90
CA SER A 39 11.50 13.94 3.69
C SER A 39 12.47 14.70 2.78
N LYS A 40 12.59 16.01 3.00
CA LYS A 40 13.54 16.88 2.31
C LYS A 40 14.91 16.91 3.00
N ARG A 41 15.08 16.21 4.10
CA ARG A 41 16.28 16.20 4.92
C ARG A 41 17.36 15.27 4.35
N SER A 42 17.83 15.57 3.14
CA SER A 42 18.79 14.71 2.41
C SER A 42 20.14 14.54 3.12
N ARG A 43 20.49 15.42 4.06
CA ARG A 43 21.74 15.38 4.85
C ARG A 43 21.56 14.72 6.21
N ASP A 44 20.34 14.44 6.64
CA ASP A 44 20.04 13.82 7.93
C ASP A 44 20.19 12.28 7.84
N THR A 45 20.12 11.63 8.99
CA THR A 45 20.13 10.16 9.07
C THR A 45 18.85 9.57 8.45
N ALA A 46 18.93 8.34 8.02
CA ALA A 46 17.75 7.60 7.52
C ALA A 46 16.63 7.57 8.58
N ASP A 47 16.98 7.42 9.85
CA ASP A 47 16.02 7.40 10.96
C ASP A 47 15.27 8.74 11.09
N SER A 48 15.97 9.86 11.01
CA SER A 48 15.33 11.19 11.02
C SER A 48 14.37 11.40 9.85
N ARG A 49 14.74 10.92 8.65
CA ARG A 49 13.86 11.00 7.48
C ARG A 49 12.63 10.11 7.64
N MET A 50 12.80 8.87 8.06
CA MET A 50 11.70 7.96 8.34
C MET A 50 10.77 8.48 9.43
N LEU A 51 11.30 9.14 10.46
CA LEU A 51 10.50 9.76 11.53
C LEU A 51 9.63 10.89 11.00
N GLU A 52 10.17 11.77 10.14
CA GLU A 52 9.40 12.85 9.52
C GLU A 52 8.27 12.30 8.64
N GLU A 53 8.57 11.28 7.83
CA GLU A 53 7.60 10.58 6.99
C GLU A 53 6.52 9.86 7.82
N TYR A 54 6.91 9.20 8.90
CA TYR A 54 5.98 8.61 9.86
C TYR A 54 5.00 9.65 10.41
N GLN A 55 5.50 10.80 10.88
CA GLN A 55 4.64 11.88 11.40
C GLN A 55 3.70 12.42 10.30
N ALA A 56 4.16 12.48 9.05
CA ALA A 56 3.33 12.89 7.94
C ALA A 56 2.23 11.87 7.60
N ILE A 57 2.53 10.58 7.71
CA ILE A 57 1.56 9.48 7.57
C ILE A 57 0.52 9.54 8.69
N GLU A 58 0.96 9.66 9.93
CA GLU A 58 0.09 9.75 11.12
C GLU A 58 -0.98 10.85 10.96
N ARG A 59 -0.57 12.03 10.49
CA ARG A 59 -1.51 13.15 10.25
C ARG A 59 -2.52 12.88 9.13
N ARG A 60 -2.31 11.89 8.30
CA ARG A 60 -3.21 11.51 7.18
C ARG A 60 -4.06 10.31 7.48
N LEU A 61 -3.75 9.56 8.54
CA LEU A 61 -4.59 8.46 8.99
C LEU A 61 -5.93 9.00 9.46
N LYS A 62 -6.99 8.26 9.13
CA LYS A 62 -8.34 8.50 9.62
C LYS A 62 -8.60 7.63 10.84
N ASP A 63 -9.52 8.05 11.69
CA ASP A 63 -9.92 7.25 12.85
C ASP A 63 -10.38 5.85 12.41
N GLN A 64 -9.97 4.85 13.18
CA GLN A 64 -10.32 3.43 12.97
C GLN A 64 -9.74 2.81 11.68
N GLU A 65 -8.75 3.41 11.04
CA GLU A 65 -8.01 2.75 9.96
C GLU A 65 -6.99 1.75 10.54
N SER A 66 -7.06 0.51 10.07
CA SER A 66 -6.08 -0.53 10.35
C SER A 66 -4.96 -0.50 9.30
N LEU A 67 -3.72 -0.51 9.75
CA LEU A 67 -2.56 -0.36 8.88
C LEU A 67 -2.05 -1.70 8.36
N VAL A 68 -1.80 -1.77 7.06
CA VAL A 68 -1.02 -2.84 6.42
C VAL A 68 0.22 -2.21 5.80
N VAL A 69 1.38 -2.51 6.34
CA VAL A 69 2.65 -1.95 5.87
C VAL A 69 3.26 -2.86 4.82
N LEU A 70 3.60 -2.30 3.65
CA LEU A 70 4.44 -2.99 2.67
C LEU A 70 5.91 -2.84 3.08
N ASP A 71 6.56 -3.97 3.35
CA ASP A 71 7.92 -4.04 3.86
C ASP A 71 8.65 -5.25 3.27
N VAL A 72 9.90 -5.07 2.89
CA VAL A 72 10.73 -6.17 2.36
C VAL A 72 10.91 -7.30 3.38
N ASP A 73 10.94 -6.97 4.68
CA ASP A 73 11.06 -7.93 5.80
C ASP A 73 9.69 -8.46 6.27
N GLY A 74 8.61 -8.07 5.59
CA GLY A 74 7.27 -8.53 5.90
C GLY A 74 7.03 -10.00 5.51
N LYS A 75 5.87 -10.53 5.92
CA LYS A 75 5.43 -11.84 5.46
C LYS A 75 5.25 -11.81 3.94
N VAL A 76 5.92 -12.68 3.22
CA VAL A 76 5.67 -12.88 1.78
C VAL A 76 4.27 -13.42 1.60
N ILE A 77 3.47 -12.74 0.79
CA ILE A 77 2.06 -13.08 0.54
C ILE A 77 1.84 -13.54 -0.89
N SER A 78 0.82 -14.38 -1.09
CA SER A 78 0.28 -14.68 -2.41
C SER A 78 -0.92 -13.78 -2.73
N THR A 79 -1.32 -13.77 -3.98
CA THR A 79 -2.53 -13.07 -4.44
C THR A 79 -3.79 -13.60 -3.73
N GLU A 80 -3.89 -14.91 -3.56
CA GLU A 80 -5.01 -15.58 -2.89
C GLU A 80 -5.06 -15.22 -1.40
N PHE A 81 -3.89 -15.13 -0.75
CA PHE A 81 -3.81 -14.66 0.64
C PHE A 81 -4.28 -13.21 0.76
N MET A 82 -3.90 -12.34 -0.17
CA MET A 82 -4.39 -10.95 -0.21
C MET A 82 -5.90 -10.92 -0.41
N ALA A 83 -6.45 -11.72 -1.34
CA ALA A 83 -7.89 -11.81 -1.59
C ALA A 83 -8.67 -12.27 -0.35
N ALA A 84 -8.19 -13.32 0.33
CA ALA A 84 -8.81 -13.81 1.56
C ALA A 84 -8.78 -12.78 2.68
N SER A 85 -7.64 -12.09 2.85
CA SER A 85 -7.51 -11.02 3.85
C SER A 85 -8.48 -9.87 3.58
N MET A 86 -8.60 -9.44 2.31
CA MET A 86 -9.53 -8.37 1.92
C MET A 86 -10.99 -8.76 2.16
N ALA A 87 -11.36 -10.02 1.90
CA ALA A 87 -12.71 -10.52 2.19
C ALA A 87 -13.00 -10.48 3.71
N SER A 88 -12.09 -11.03 4.54
CA SER A 88 -12.21 -11.02 6.00
C SER A 88 -12.37 -9.59 6.55
N TRP A 89 -11.54 -8.65 6.11
CA TRP A 89 -11.63 -7.27 6.56
C TRP A 89 -12.93 -6.58 6.15
N LEU A 90 -13.46 -6.93 4.97
CA LEU A 90 -14.75 -6.40 4.52
C LEU A 90 -15.88 -6.93 5.41
N ASP A 91 -15.89 -8.24 5.68
CA ASP A 91 -16.90 -8.89 6.52
C ASP A 91 -16.88 -8.36 7.97
N GLU A 92 -15.69 -8.07 8.47
CA GLU A 92 -15.47 -7.51 9.82
C GLU A 92 -15.66 -5.99 9.89
N GLY A 93 -15.90 -5.31 8.77
CA GLY A 93 -16.05 -3.86 8.70
C GLY A 93 -14.74 -3.09 8.93
N VAL A 94 -13.58 -3.74 8.75
CA VAL A 94 -12.26 -3.14 8.96
C VAL A 94 -11.93 -2.17 7.83
N LYS A 95 -11.64 -0.92 8.19
CA LYS A 95 -11.17 0.10 7.25
C LYS A 95 -9.66 -0.03 7.11
N THR A 96 -9.19 -0.48 5.95
CA THR A 96 -7.77 -0.76 5.73
C THR A 96 -7.06 0.39 5.03
N ALA A 97 -5.88 0.75 5.54
CA ALA A 97 -4.93 1.66 4.91
C ALA A 97 -3.60 0.93 4.66
N PHE A 98 -3.24 0.77 3.39
CA PHE A 98 -1.91 0.28 3.00
C PHE A 98 -0.89 1.40 3.08
N VAL A 99 0.33 1.08 3.49
CA VAL A 99 1.43 2.04 3.56
C VAL A 99 2.59 1.56 2.71
N ILE A 100 3.04 2.44 1.80
CA ILE A 100 4.28 2.29 1.04
C ILE A 100 5.25 3.37 1.54
N GLY A 101 6.33 2.95 2.20
CA GLY A 101 7.34 3.86 2.75
C GLY A 101 8.19 4.56 1.68
N GLY A 102 9.06 5.44 2.12
CA GLY A 102 10.06 6.10 1.29
C GLY A 102 11.29 5.22 0.99
N PRO A 103 12.33 5.81 0.40
CA PRO A 103 13.56 5.08 0.03
C PRO A 103 14.28 4.39 1.20
N ASP A 104 14.15 4.93 2.41
CA ASP A 104 14.75 4.37 3.62
C ASP A 104 13.84 3.33 4.31
N GLY A 105 12.65 3.08 3.75
CA GLY A 105 11.67 2.16 4.32
C GLY A 105 10.63 2.85 5.21
N VAL A 106 10.06 2.10 6.14
CA VAL A 106 9.00 2.56 7.05
C VAL A 106 9.53 2.61 8.48
N HIS A 107 9.24 3.71 9.19
CA HIS A 107 9.69 3.90 10.57
C HIS A 107 9.20 2.78 11.50
N PRO A 108 10.05 2.27 12.43
CA PRO A 108 9.70 1.15 13.31
C PRO A 108 8.40 1.35 14.12
N GLN A 109 8.12 2.57 14.57
CA GLN A 109 6.88 2.87 15.30
C GLN A 109 5.62 2.66 14.44
N LEU A 110 5.67 2.98 13.14
CA LEU A 110 4.56 2.71 12.24
C LEU A 110 4.40 1.21 11.98
N LYS A 111 5.52 0.50 11.79
CA LYS A 111 5.52 -0.98 11.67
C LYS A 111 4.93 -1.67 12.91
N ALA A 112 5.16 -1.11 14.10
CA ALA A 112 4.63 -1.66 15.35
C ALA A 112 3.10 -1.48 15.49
N LYS A 113 2.52 -0.46 14.86
CA LYS A 113 1.08 -0.20 14.87
C LYS A 113 0.31 -0.99 13.80
N ALA A 114 1.02 -1.57 12.84
CA ALA A 114 0.40 -2.28 11.73
C ALA A 114 -0.22 -3.61 12.17
N ILE A 115 -1.43 -3.90 11.70
CA ILE A 115 -2.07 -5.22 11.88
C ILE A 115 -1.39 -6.30 11.03
N ALA A 116 -0.72 -5.89 9.95
CA ALA A 116 0.03 -6.78 9.08
C ALA A 116 1.22 -6.05 8.43
N LYS A 117 2.29 -6.80 8.23
CA LYS A 117 3.47 -6.40 7.44
C LYS A 117 3.62 -7.38 6.30
N TRP A 118 3.47 -6.90 5.07
CA TRP A 118 3.46 -7.71 3.87
C TRP A 118 4.64 -7.43 2.96
N SER A 119 5.24 -8.49 2.44
CA SER A 119 6.20 -8.41 1.34
C SER A 119 5.55 -8.91 0.04
N LEU A 120 5.72 -8.15 -1.03
CA LEU A 120 5.23 -8.51 -2.37
C LEU A 120 6.10 -9.59 -3.05
N GLY A 121 7.12 -10.07 -2.39
CA GLY A 121 8.00 -11.12 -2.90
C GLY A 121 9.43 -10.97 -2.37
N ARG A 122 10.31 -11.88 -2.84
CA ARG A 122 11.73 -11.88 -2.47
C ARG A 122 12.60 -10.98 -3.34
N ILE A 123 12.02 -10.39 -4.38
CA ILE A 123 12.70 -9.46 -5.27
C ILE A 123 12.49 -8.06 -4.73
N THR A 124 13.56 -7.29 -4.59
CA THR A 124 13.45 -5.87 -4.25
C THR A 124 12.92 -5.09 -5.45
N LEU A 125 11.77 -4.48 -5.30
CA LEU A 125 11.15 -3.65 -6.33
C LEU A 125 11.44 -2.17 -6.05
N PRO A 126 11.77 -1.37 -7.09
CA PRO A 126 11.83 0.07 -6.92
C PRO A 126 10.45 0.63 -6.59
N HIS A 127 10.41 1.68 -5.77
CA HIS A 127 9.18 2.28 -5.24
C HIS A 127 8.09 2.57 -6.30
N PRO A 128 8.40 3.08 -7.52
CA PRO A 128 7.38 3.27 -8.56
C PRO A 128 6.68 1.96 -8.96
N LEU A 129 7.42 0.86 -9.08
CA LEU A 129 6.85 -0.44 -9.41
C LEU A 129 6.01 -1.00 -8.28
N VAL A 130 6.39 -0.80 -7.01
CA VAL A 130 5.58 -1.23 -5.86
C VAL A 130 4.17 -0.67 -5.93
N ARG A 131 4.01 0.62 -6.34
CA ARG A 131 2.68 1.24 -6.51
C ARG A 131 1.86 0.53 -7.58
N VAL A 132 2.46 0.27 -8.75
CA VAL A 132 1.76 -0.38 -9.86
C VAL A 132 1.39 -1.83 -9.51
N VAL A 133 2.34 -2.57 -8.92
CA VAL A 133 2.10 -3.95 -8.50
C VAL A 133 0.99 -4.00 -7.44
N LEU A 134 1.01 -3.10 -6.45
CA LEU A 134 -0.05 -3.06 -5.45
C LEU A 134 -1.41 -2.74 -6.09
N ALA A 135 -1.49 -1.77 -6.99
CA ALA A 135 -2.74 -1.41 -7.67
C ALA A 135 -3.32 -2.60 -8.45
N GLU A 136 -2.47 -3.30 -9.20
CA GLU A 136 -2.85 -4.51 -9.95
C GLU A 136 -3.28 -5.63 -9.00
N GLN A 137 -2.53 -5.89 -7.94
CA GLN A 137 -2.83 -6.95 -6.99
C GLN A 137 -4.11 -6.71 -6.19
N LEU A 138 -4.43 -5.48 -5.83
CA LEU A 138 -5.70 -5.12 -5.20
C LEU A 138 -6.88 -5.38 -6.16
N TYR A 139 -6.74 -5.03 -7.44
CA TYR A 139 -7.75 -5.34 -8.45
C TYR A 139 -7.90 -6.85 -8.65
N ARG A 140 -6.79 -7.58 -8.73
CA ARG A 140 -6.79 -9.03 -8.88
C ARG A 140 -7.42 -9.73 -7.67
N ALA A 141 -7.08 -9.32 -6.46
CA ALA A 141 -7.67 -9.84 -5.23
C ALA A 141 -9.19 -9.59 -5.17
N TRP A 142 -9.63 -8.40 -5.56
CA TRP A 142 -11.06 -8.13 -5.74
C TRP A 142 -11.69 -9.06 -6.78
N SER A 143 -11.04 -9.26 -7.92
CA SER A 143 -11.56 -10.10 -9.01
C SER A 143 -11.74 -11.57 -8.59
N ILE A 144 -10.86 -12.08 -7.72
CA ILE A 144 -11.00 -13.41 -7.11
C ILE A 144 -12.28 -13.45 -6.27
N ASN A 145 -12.45 -12.52 -5.35
CA ASN A 145 -13.59 -12.51 -4.43
C ASN A 145 -14.93 -12.29 -5.16
N ALA A 146 -14.91 -11.58 -6.28
CA ALA A 146 -16.09 -11.31 -7.11
C ALA A 146 -16.38 -12.41 -8.16
N GLY A 147 -15.54 -13.45 -8.27
CA GLY A 147 -15.67 -14.45 -9.34
C GLY A 147 -15.47 -13.87 -10.75
N HIS A 148 -14.75 -12.74 -10.87
CA HIS A 148 -14.51 -12.07 -12.14
C HIS A 148 -13.41 -12.79 -12.93
N PRO A 149 -13.52 -12.95 -14.27
CA PRO A 149 -12.61 -13.76 -15.10
C PRO A 149 -11.19 -13.19 -15.26
N TYR A 150 -10.86 -12.05 -14.65
CA TYR A 150 -9.53 -11.45 -14.73
C TYR A 150 -8.46 -12.35 -14.11
N HIS A 151 -8.76 -12.93 -12.94
CA HIS A 151 -7.87 -13.90 -12.32
C HIS A 151 -8.06 -15.25 -13.00
N ARG A 152 -7.05 -15.66 -13.75
CA ARG A 152 -6.94 -17.04 -14.27
C ARG A 152 -5.82 -17.72 -13.49
N ALA A 153 -6.18 -18.76 -12.76
CA ALA A 153 -5.23 -19.65 -12.09
C ALA A 153 -4.43 -20.45 -13.12
#